data_a5288cf5ed6dc8c64979f08603fd5166
#
_entry.id   a5288cf5ed6dc8c64979f08603fd5166
#
_cell.length_a   1.000
_cell.length_b   1.000
_cell.length_c   1.000
_cell.angle_alpha   90.00
_cell.angle_beta   90.00
_cell.angle_gamma   90.00
#
_symmetry.space_group_name_H-M   'P 1'
#
loop_
_entity.id
_entity.type
_entity.pdbx_description
1 polymer ?
#
loop_
_entity_poly.entity_id
_entity_poly.type
_entity_poly.pdbx_seq_one_letter_code
_entity_poly.pdbx_strand_id
1 'polypeptide(L)'
;GTMLVHQGLDGIAKYYNYKVGEDRFNFENESFQQSETLVSNDYSVNIPMIYYWKKKMHKGWINIINPFRGTIVLGTPGSGKSFGIIDPFIRQHSAKGFAMMVYDFKYPTLAKTLFYQYCKNRKAGKLPQNCGFRTINFTDVEYSNRINPIQRKYIPDLAAASETAATLLASLNKGGGEKKGGSEAFFTNSAENFLAAIIYFFVNFHPVGFRNGKKLRRFISLEGKKLEIVIRNWDDFNAIDKDGNVVLDFVDENGNDVSTDEDRMFVDLNGYSYKDRTGRKILIQRCWYEDEHGNVVEPDTVTGEFSDMPHVLSFLGRPYDQVFNILMQDDRIASLMAPFKSAYENKANDQLEGMVGTLRVNAARLVSPEAYWVFTGDDFDLKISDKANPSYLVIANDPEKEQVIGSLNALVLNRLITRVNSKGNIPVSIIVDELPTLYFHKIDRLIGTARSNKVAVTLGFQELPQLEADYGKVGMQKIITTCGNIFMGAARNKETLEW
;
A
#
# COMPACT_ATOMS: atom_id res chain seq x y z
N GLY A 1 -36.18 5.34 -59.33
CA GLY A 1 -35.79 3.93 -59.29
C GLY A 1 -34.90 3.58 -58.09
N THR A 2 -33.89 4.37 -57.84
CA THR A 2 -32.83 4.13 -56.79
C THR A 2 -33.35 4.21 -55.34
N MET A 3 -34.29 5.10 -55.07
CA MET A 3 -34.84 5.30 -53.72
C MET A 3 -35.75 4.12 -53.26
N LEU A 4 -36.50 3.54 -54.19
CA LEU A 4 -37.34 2.34 -53.91
C LEU A 4 -36.52 1.06 -53.73
N VAL A 5 -35.36 0.96 -54.42
CA VAL A 5 -34.44 -0.14 -54.26
C VAL A 5 -33.71 -0.06 -52.88
N HIS A 6 -33.35 1.15 -52.44
CA HIS A 6 -32.76 1.37 -51.13
C HIS A 6 -33.74 1.07 -49.99
N GLN A 7 -34.98 1.52 -50.09
CA GLN A 7 -36.01 1.18 -49.11
C GLN A 7 -36.39 -0.32 -49.12
N GLY A 8 -36.32 -0.98 -50.26
CA GLY A 8 -36.50 -2.42 -50.38
C GLY A 8 -35.35 -3.21 -49.75
N LEU A 9 -34.08 -2.75 -49.97
CA LEU A 9 -32.90 -3.36 -49.35
C LEU A 9 -32.86 -3.14 -47.82
N ASP A 10 -33.22 -1.95 -47.35
CA ASP A 10 -33.38 -1.65 -45.92
C ASP A 10 -34.47 -2.47 -45.27
N GLY A 11 -35.61 -2.72 -45.97
CA GLY A 11 -36.67 -3.56 -45.52
C GLY A 11 -36.25 -5.04 -45.42
N ILE A 12 -35.49 -5.49 -46.45
CA ILE A 12 -34.92 -6.85 -46.47
C ILE A 12 -33.85 -7.01 -45.37
N ALA A 13 -32.94 -6.04 -45.20
CA ALA A 13 -31.93 -6.05 -44.16
C ALA A 13 -32.56 -6.02 -42.76
N LYS A 14 -33.62 -5.22 -42.54
CA LYS A 14 -34.39 -5.22 -41.30
C LYS A 14 -35.11 -6.53 -41.06
N TYR A 15 -35.66 -7.15 -42.11
CA TYR A 15 -36.33 -8.45 -42.02
C TYR A 15 -35.31 -9.58 -41.73
N TYR A 16 -34.16 -9.58 -42.38
CA TYR A 16 -33.08 -10.53 -42.09
C TYR A 16 -32.47 -10.30 -40.70
N ASN A 17 -32.25 -9.08 -40.30
CA ASN A 17 -31.82 -8.76 -38.92
C ASN A 17 -32.90 -9.13 -37.88
N TYR A 18 -34.17 -9.05 -38.25
CA TYR A 18 -35.28 -9.54 -37.40
C TYR A 18 -35.32 -11.08 -37.35
N LYS A 19 -34.96 -11.78 -38.43
CA LYS A 19 -34.83 -13.24 -38.46
C LYS A 19 -33.56 -13.77 -37.82
N VAL A 20 -32.52 -12.98 -37.65
CA VAL A 20 -31.35 -13.34 -36.83
C VAL A 20 -31.76 -13.56 -35.36
N GLY A 21 -32.86 -12.91 -34.90
CA GLY A 21 -33.48 -13.17 -33.61
C GLY A 21 -34.27 -14.50 -33.57
N GLU A 22 -34.53 -15.13 -34.72
CA GLU A 22 -35.16 -16.48 -34.82
C GLU A 22 -34.11 -17.57 -35.13
N ASP A 23 -32.82 -17.22 -35.21
CA ASP A 23 -31.76 -18.20 -35.36
C ASP A 23 -31.76 -19.14 -34.15
N ARG A 24 -31.73 -20.45 -34.44
CA ARG A 24 -31.71 -21.52 -33.45
C ARG A 24 -30.69 -21.29 -32.33
N PHE A 25 -29.56 -20.73 -32.65
CA PHE A 25 -28.54 -20.37 -31.68
C PHE A 25 -28.91 -19.15 -30.82
N ASN A 26 -29.67 -18.21 -31.33
CA ASN A 26 -30.20 -17.08 -30.55
C ASN A 26 -31.47 -17.41 -29.76
N PHE A 27 -32.21 -18.46 -30.17
CA PHE A 27 -33.41 -18.90 -29.45
C PHE A 27 -33.08 -19.59 -28.12
N GLU A 28 -31.92 -20.28 -28.07
CA GLU A 28 -31.38 -20.88 -26.84
C GLU A 28 -30.81 -19.83 -25.87
N ASN A 29 -30.57 -18.58 -26.35
CA ASN A 29 -30.06 -17.45 -25.58
C ASN A 29 -31.17 -16.45 -25.19
N GLU A 30 -32.44 -16.85 -25.19
CA GLU A 30 -33.51 -16.00 -24.68
C GLU A 30 -33.27 -15.72 -23.19
N SER A 31 -33.22 -14.43 -22.81
CA SER A 31 -32.97 -14.04 -21.42
C SER A 31 -34.20 -14.32 -20.54
N PHE A 32 -33.99 -14.30 -19.24
CA PHE A 32 -35.07 -14.34 -18.27
C PHE A 32 -35.81 -13.01 -18.23
N GLN A 33 -37.04 -13.01 -17.67
CA GLN A 33 -37.69 -11.76 -17.32
C GLN A 33 -36.81 -10.95 -16.37
N GLN A 34 -36.50 -9.76 -16.77
CA GLN A 34 -35.67 -8.82 -16.00
C GLN A 34 -36.56 -7.72 -15.40
N SER A 35 -36.01 -6.99 -14.44
CA SER A 35 -36.70 -5.85 -13.84
C SER A 35 -36.88 -4.71 -14.83
N GLU A 36 -38.12 -4.37 -15.13
CA GLU A 36 -38.45 -3.18 -15.95
C GLU A 36 -38.60 -1.92 -15.10
N THR A 37 -38.61 -2.06 -13.76
CA THR A 37 -38.80 -0.98 -12.82
C THR A 37 -37.43 -0.48 -12.30
N LEU A 38 -37.24 0.83 -12.34
CA LEU A 38 -36.09 1.48 -11.69
C LEU A 38 -36.29 1.48 -10.18
N VAL A 39 -35.37 0.82 -9.45
CA VAL A 39 -35.32 0.84 -7.99
C VAL A 39 -34.05 1.55 -7.54
N SER A 40 -34.21 2.75 -7.02
CA SER A 40 -33.06 3.62 -6.64
C SER A 40 -33.11 4.00 -5.17
N ASN A 41 -31.93 4.16 -4.57
CA ASN A 41 -31.73 4.71 -3.24
C ASN A 41 -30.42 5.53 -3.21
N ASP A 42 -30.04 6.06 -2.05
CA ASP A 42 -28.86 6.92 -1.87
C ASP A 42 -27.53 6.23 -2.22
N TYR A 43 -27.50 4.88 -2.31
CA TYR A 43 -26.30 4.09 -2.54
C TYR A 43 -26.32 3.30 -3.84
N SER A 44 -27.50 3.07 -4.40
CA SER A 44 -27.68 2.16 -5.55
C SER A 44 -26.93 2.63 -6.80
N VAL A 45 -26.56 1.65 -7.63
CA VAL A 45 -26.15 1.86 -9.01
C VAL A 45 -27.17 1.19 -9.92
N ASN A 46 -27.71 1.97 -10.85
CA ASN A 46 -28.78 1.53 -11.74
C ASN A 46 -28.30 1.61 -13.19
N ILE A 47 -28.25 0.50 -13.88
CA ILE A 47 -27.75 0.40 -15.26
C ILE A 47 -28.91 0.10 -16.18
N PRO A 48 -29.23 0.96 -17.16
CA PRO A 48 -30.26 0.67 -18.13
C PRO A 48 -29.81 -0.48 -19.02
N MET A 49 -30.70 -1.37 -19.33
CA MET A 49 -30.41 -2.48 -20.23
C MET A 49 -31.54 -2.72 -21.23
N ILE A 50 -31.17 -3.41 -22.31
CA ILE A 50 -32.11 -3.97 -23.28
C ILE A 50 -31.91 -5.47 -23.25
N TYR A 51 -33.03 -6.23 -23.17
CA TYR A 51 -32.99 -7.69 -23.14
C TYR A 51 -34.06 -8.30 -24.04
N TYR A 52 -33.79 -9.48 -24.56
CA TYR A 52 -34.70 -10.23 -25.41
C TYR A 52 -35.41 -11.29 -24.57
N TRP A 53 -36.78 -11.24 -24.54
CA TRP A 53 -37.59 -12.18 -23.79
C TRP A 53 -38.97 -12.30 -24.43
N LYS A 54 -39.49 -13.49 -24.48
CA LYS A 54 -40.76 -13.81 -25.12
C LYS A 54 -40.88 -13.22 -26.54
N LYS A 55 -39.83 -13.44 -27.34
CA LYS A 55 -39.74 -12.99 -28.73
C LYS A 55 -39.84 -11.46 -28.93
N LYS A 56 -39.59 -10.66 -27.88
CA LYS A 56 -39.62 -9.20 -27.92
C LYS A 56 -38.43 -8.58 -27.22
N MET A 57 -38.04 -7.41 -27.71
CA MET A 57 -37.04 -6.57 -27.03
C MET A 57 -37.71 -5.76 -25.94
N HIS A 58 -37.19 -5.88 -24.72
CA HIS A 58 -37.65 -5.18 -23.53
C HIS A 58 -36.58 -4.18 -23.08
N LYS A 59 -37.04 -3.12 -22.42
CA LYS A 59 -36.16 -2.19 -21.68
C LYS A 59 -36.27 -2.51 -20.21
N GLY A 60 -35.15 -2.54 -19.53
CA GLY A 60 -35.10 -2.84 -18.11
C GLY A 60 -33.98 -2.17 -17.39
N TRP A 61 -33.80 -2.52 -16.13
CA TRP A 61 -32.82 -1.97 -15.25
C TRP A 61 -32.10 -3.06 -14.48
N ILE A 62 -30.80 -3.00 -14.49
CA ILE A 62 -29.97 -3.72 -13.51
C ILE A 62 -29.89 -2.83 -12.28
N ASN A 63 -30.57 -3.24 -11.19
CA ASN A 63 -30.67 -2.46 -9.97
C ASN A 63 -29.73 -3.03 -8.90
N ILE A 64 -28.55 -2.42 -8.73
CA ILE A 64 -27.62 -2.77 -7.66
C ILE A 64 -27.99 -1.91 -6.44
N ILE A 65 -28.95 -2.36 -5.65
CA ILE A 65 -29.52 -1.60 -4.55
C ILE A 65 -28.54 -1.49 -3.38
N ASN A 66 -27.71 -2.52 -3.19
CA ASN A 66 -26.72 -2.57 -2.12
C ASN A 66 -25.31 -2.87 -2.66
N PRO A 67 -24.56 -1.83 -3.09
CA PRO A 67 -23.20 -1.99 -3.64
C PRO A 67 -22.17 -2.42 -2.57
N PHE A 68 -22.52 -2.31 -1.27
CA PHE A 68 -21.64 -2.71 -0.17
C PHE A 68 -21.49 -4.22 0.02
N ARG A 69 -22.18 -5.01 -0.80
CA ARG A 69 -22.02 -6.47 -0.84
C ARG A 69 -20.85 -6.92 -1.71
N GLY A 70 -20.10 -5.99 -2.27
CA GLY A 70 -19.05 -6.28 -3.25
C GLY A 70 -19.62 -6.59 -4.64
N THR A 71 -18.89 -6.18 -5.65
CA THR A 71 -19.26 -6.35 -7.06
C THR A 71 -18.08 -6.92 -7.84
N ILE A 72 -18.29 -7.99 -8.57
CA ILE A 72 -17.33 -8.55 -9.54
C ILE A 72 -17.78 -8.18 -10.94
N VAL A 73 -16.81 -7.76 -11.76
CA VAL A 73 -16.99 -7.45 -13.18
C VAL A 73 -15.96 -8.25 -13.98
N LEU A 74 -16.41 -9.34 -14.56
CA LEU A 74 -15.61 -10.33 -15.26
C LEU A 74 -15.82 -10.23 -16.77
N GLY A 75 -14.79 -10.39 -17.57
CA GLY A 75 -14.88 -10.51 -19.03
C GLY A 75 -13.61 -10.13 -19.76
N THR A 76 -13.41 -10.70 -20.93
CA THR A 76 -12.24 -10.47 -21.79
C THR A 76 -12.11 -9.01 -22.23
N PRO A 77 -10.94 -8.60 -22.73
CA PRO A 77 -10.75 -7.27 -23.33
C PRO A 77 -11.80 -7.01 -24.42
N GLY A 78 -12.39 -5.81 -24.39
CA GLY A 78 -13.44 -5.43 -25.35
C GLY A 78 -14.85 -5.93 -25.00
N SER A 79 -15.06 -6.67 -23.91
CA SER A 79 -16.40 -7.12 -23.45
C SER A 79 -17.28 -6.00 -22.91
N GLY A 80 -16.80 -4.77 -22.84
CA GLY A 80 -17.58 -3.62 -22.36
C GLY A 80 -17.58 -3.41 -20.85
N LYS A 81 -16.74 -4.12 -20.08
CA LYS A 81 -16.65 -3.99 -18.61
C LYS A 81 -16.58 -2.54 -18.13
N SER A 82 -15.57 -1.80 -18.62
CA SER A 82 -15.31 -0.45 -18.14
C SER A 82 -16.45 0.50 -18.51
N PHE A 83 -16.92 0.47 -19.76
CA PHE A 83 -17.99 1.34 -20.21
C PHE A 83 -19.37 0.95 -19.66
N GLY A 84 -19.70 -0.36 -19.69
CA GLY A 84 -21.05 -0.86 -19.33
C GLY A 84 -21.31 -0.90 -17.84
N ILE A 85 -20.28 -1.17 -17.01
CA ILE A 85 -20.44 -1.41 -15.58
C ILE A 85 -19.60 -0.43 -14.74
N ILE A 86 -18.28 -0.33 -14.94
CA ILE A 86 -17.40 0.49 -14.08
C ILE A 86 -17.75 1.97 -14.18
N ASP A 87 -17.96 2.49 -15.38
CA ASP A 87 -18.31 3.90 -15.62
C ASP A 87 -19.63 4.31 -14.95
N PRO A 88 -20.74 3.52 -15.04
CA PRO A 88 -21.94 3.74 -14.23
C PRO A 88 -21.69 3.83 -12.72
N PHE A 89 -20.80 3.00 -12.15
CA PHE A 89 -20.42 3.10 -10.73
C PHE A 89 -19.72 4.43 -10.44
N ILE A 90 -18.73 4.82 -11.26
CA ILE A 90 -18.02 6.08 -11.11
C ILE A 90 -19.00 7.26 -11.13
N ARG A 91 -19.87 7.30 -12.15
CA ARG A 91 -20.80 8.42 -12.34
C ARG A 91 -21.82 8.54 -11.22
N GLN A 92 -22.44 7.43 -10.82
CA GLN A 92 -23.53 7.46 -9.86
C GLN A 92 -23.04 7.61 -8.43
N HIS A 93 -21.98 6.91 -8.03
CA HIS A 93 -21.40 7.09 -6.71
C HIS A 93 -20.84 8.51 -6.53
N SER A 94 -20.16 9.06 -7.54
CA SER A 94 -19.71 10.45 -7.51
C SER A 94 -20.88 11.44 -7.36
N ALA A 95 -21.99 11.21 -8.10
CA ALA A 95 -23.17 12.07 -8.00
C ALA A 95 -23.91 11.96 -6.65
N LYS A 96 -23.69 10.88 -5.90
CA LYS A 96 -24.27 10.59 -4.58
C LYS A 96 -23.34 10.98 -3.41
N GLY A 97 -22.21 11.65 -3.70
CA GLY A 97 -21.30 12.17 -2.69
C GLY A 97 -20.39 11.13 -2.03
N PHE A 98 -20.15 10.00 -2.67
CA PHE A 98 -19.14 9.04 -2.21
C PHE A 98 -17.74 9.65 -2.35
N ALA A 99 -16.85 9.35 -1.40
CA ALA A 99 -15.42 9.38 -1.67
C ALA A 99 -15.06 8.25 -2.65
N MET A 100 -14.05 8.45 -3.48
CA MET A 100 -13.78 7.50 -4.56
C MET A 100 -12.30 7.14 -4.61
N MET A 101 -11.98 5.84 -4.75
CA MET A 101 -10.67 5.37 -5.18
C MET A 101 -10.82 4.53 -6.44
N VAL A 102 -10.03 4.84 -7.46
CA VAL A 102 -9.97 4.10 -8.72
C VAL A 102 -8.54 3.68 -9.00
N TYR A 103 -8.31 2.37 -9.05
CA TYR A 103 -7.09 1.80 -9.63
C TYR A 103 -7.29 1.70 -11.14
N ASP A 104 -6.56 2.52 -11.87
CA ASP A 104 -6.65 2.64 -13.32
C ASP A 104 -5.52 1.86 -13.98
N PHE A 105 -5.82 0.63 -14.40
CA PHE A 105 -4.84 -0.28 -15.02
C PHE A 105 -4.22 0.30 -16.30
N LYS A 106 -5.01 1.02 -17.08
CA LYS A 106 -4.59 1.70 -18.32
C LYS A 106 -4.67 3.21 -18.17
N TYR A 107 -3.99 3.72 -17.14
CA TYR A 107 -3.96 5.16 -16.88
C TYR A 107 -3.60 5.96 -18.17
N PRO A 108 -4.32 7.07 -18.46
CA PRO A 108 -5.33 7.75 -17.66
C PRO A 108 -6.80 7.50 -18.11
N THR A 109 -7.20 6.29 -18.41
CA THR A 109 -8.52 5.99 -19.00
C THR A 109 -9.67 6.26 -18.02
N LEU A 110 -9.70 5.59 -16.88
CA LEU A 110 -10.71 5.80 -15.84
C LEU A 110 -10.48 7.09 -15.06
N ALA A 111 -9.22 7.50 -14.92
CA ALA A 111 -8.85 8.76 -14.29
C ALA A 111 -9.54 9.96 -14.94
N LYS A 112 -9.59 10.02 -16.28
CA LYS A 112 -10.30 11.08 -17.02
C LYS A 112 -11.79 11.09 -16.71
N THR A 113 -12.44 9.93 -16.69
CA THR A 113 -13.84 9.80 -16.31
C THR A 113 -14.08 10.28 -14.87
N LEU A 114 -13.26 9.83 -13.93
CA LEU A 114 -13.37 10.21 -12.53
C LEU A 114 -13.16 11.73 -12.34
N PHE A 115 -12.15 12.30 -12.97
CA PHE A 115 -11.86 13.74 -12.90
C PHE A 115 -12.99 14.57 -13.49
N TYR A 116 -13.54 14.16 -14.63
CA TYR A 116 -14.70 14.83 -15.22
C TYR A 116 -15.90 14.83 -14.26
N GLN A 117 -16.21 13.67 -13.64
CA GLN A 117 -17.31 13.57 -12.69
C GLN A 117 -17.05 14.39 -11.41
N TYR A 118 -15.82 14.41 -10.94
CA TYR A 118 -15.39 15.27 -9.83
C TYR A 118 -15.66 16.74 -10.12
N CYS A 119 -15.18 17.27 -11.25
CA CYS A 119 -15.38 18.65 -11.65
C CYS A 119 -16.88 18.98 -11.81
N LYS A 120 -17.63 18.11 -12.51
CA LYS A 120 -19.08 18.26 -12.72
C LYS A 120 -19.85 18.32 -11.41
N ASN A 121 -19.61 17.39 -10.50
CA ASN A 121 -20.34 17.28 -9.24
C ASN A 121 -19.92 18.37 -8.23
N ARG A 122 -18.65 18.79 -8.26
CA ARG A 122 -18.17 19.94 -7.46
C ARG A 122 -18.85 21.24 -7.92
N LYS A 123 -18.92 21.47 -9.25
CA LYS A 123 -19.64 22.63 -9.79
C LYS A 123 -21.14 22.62 -9.46
N ALA A 124 -21.74 21.43 -9.39
CA ALA A 124 -23.15 21.24 -9.02
C ALA A 124 -23.41 21.29 -7.51
N GLY A 125 -22.42 21.56 -6.67
CA GLY A 125 -22.55 21.61 -5.21
C GLY A 125 -22.84 20.25 -4.56
N LYS A 126 -22.60 19.14 -5.25
CA LYS A 126 -22.83 17.77 -4.74
C LYS A 126 -21.67 17.22 -3.94
N LEU A 127 -20.50 17.83 -4.03
CA LEU A 127 -19.30 17.47 -3.29
C LEU A 127 -18.98 18.59 -2.30
N PRO A 128 -18.42 18.26 -1.10
CA PRO A 128 -17.91 19.26 -0.18
C PRO A 128 -16.88 20.16 -0.83
N GLN A 129 -16.80 21.42 -0.45
CA GLN A 129 -15.86 22.39 -1.02
C GLN A 129 -14.41 21.99 -0.81
N ASN A 130 -14.10 21.35 0.30
CA ASN A 130 -12.78 20.83 0.67
C ASN A 130 -12.49 19.42 0.09
N CYS A 131 -13.39 18.86 -0.72
CA CYS A 131 -13.12 17.58 -1.37
C CYS A 131 -11.93 17.70 -2.33
N GLY A 132 -10.88 16.92 -2.08
CA GLY A 132 -9.66 16.87 -2.88
C GLY A 132 -9.75 15.92 -4.06
N PHE A 133 -8.91 16.15 -5.08
CA PHE A 133 -8.61 15.16 -6.13
C PHE A 133 -7.12 14.84 -6.07
N ARG A 134 -6.78 13.57 -5.95
CA ARG A 134 -5.41 13.09 -5.74
C ARG A 134 -5.09 11.99 -6.73
N THR A 135 -3.82 11.92 -7.11
CA THR A 135 -3.30 10.86 -8.00
C THR A 135 -1.99 10.35 -7.42
N ILE A 136 -1.82 9.03 -7.41
CA ILE A 136 -0.53 8.37 -7.17
C ILE A 136 -0.08 7.78 -8.49
N ASN A 137 1.07 8.25 -8.98
CA ASN A 137 1.63 7.85 -10.26
C ASN A 137 3.16 7.72 -10.15
N PHE A 138 3.67 6.51 -10.27
CA PHE A 138 5.10 6.22 -10.23
C PHE A 138 5.79 6.27 -11.59
N THR A 139 5.04 6.49 -12.68
CA THR A 139 5.60 6.61 -14.02
C THR A 139 5.86 8.07 -14.38
N ASP A 140 4.91 8.93 -14.01
CA ASP A 140 4.97 10.37 -14.28
C ASP A 140 4.67 11.13 -12.99
N VAL A 141 5.74 11.46 -12.27
CA VAL A 141 5.65 12.07 -10.94
C VAL A 141 5.15 13.51 -10.97
N GLU A 142 5.19 14.20 -12.11
CA GLU A 142 4.61 15.55 -12.25
C GLU A 142 3.09 15.52 -12.02
N TYR A 143 2.45 14.41 -12.33
CA TYR A 143 1.01 14.18 -12.10
C TYR A 143 0.74 13.34 -10.85
N SER A 144 1.68 13.26 -9.92
CA SER A 144 1.53 12.49 -8.68
C SER A 144 1.47 13.38 -7.46
N ASN A 145 0.61 13.02 -6.51
CA ASN A 145 0.75 13.44 -5.14
C ASN A 145 1.72 12.52 -4.41
N ARG A 146 2.20 12.97 -3.28
CA ARG A 146 3.17 12.26 -2.45
C ARG A 146 2.47 11.71 -1.22
N ILE A 147 2.83 10.50 -0.85
CA ILE A 147 2.28 9.82 0.34
C ILE A 147 3.30 8.85 0.91
N ASN A 148 3.56 8.92 2.19
CA ASN A 148 4.43 7.95 2.84
C ASN A 148 3.56 6.85 3.52
N PRO A 149 3.49 5.64 2.97
CA PRO A 149 2.61 4.59 3.46
C PRO A 149 3.12 3.89 4.72
N ILE A 150 4.37 4.16 5.14
CA ILE A 150 4.99 3.56 6.33
C ILE A 150 5.20 4.56 7.47
N GLN A 151 4.52 5.69 7.43
CA GLN A 151 4.50 6.64 8.55
C GLN A 151 3.92 6.00 9.82
N ARG A 152 4.33 6.53 10.97
CA ARG A 152 3.83 6.10 12.28
C ARG A 152 2.31 6.09 12.40
N LYS A 153 1.60 7.04 11.79
CA LYS A 153 0.12 7.07 11.77
C LYS A 153 -0.53 5.86 11.09
N TYR A 154 0.20 5.18 10.20
CA TYR A 154 -0.25 3.97 9.51
C TYR A 154 0.29 2.69 10.14
N ILE A 155 1.29 2.78 11.00
CA ILE A 155 1.93 1.64 11.66
C ILE A 155 1.95 1.88 13.17
N PRO A 156 0.81 1.74 13.84
CA PRO A 156 0.71 2.00 15.28
C PRO A 156 1.38 0.93 16.13
N ASP A 157 1.53 -0.28 15.63
CA ASP A 157 2.02 -1.44 16.37
C ASP A 157 2.85 -2.41 15.50
N LEU A 158 3.44 -3.40 16.14
CA LEU A 158 4.26 -4.42 15.49
C LEU A 158 3.46 -5.27 14.49
N ALA A 159 2.18 -5.52 14.76
CA ALA A 159 1.33 -6.29 13.87
C ALA A 159 1.11 -5.56 12.54
N ALA A 160 0.94 -4.25 12.58
CA ALA A 160 0.83 -3.41 11.38
C ALA A 160 2.15 -3.36 10.57
N ALA A 161 3.31 -3.39 11.24
CA ALA A 161 4.60 -3.52 10.57
C ALA A 161 4.75 -4.87 9.87
N SER A 162 4.40 -5.96 10.56
CA SER A 162 4.41 -7.32 10.00
C SER A 162 3.46 -7.45 8.80
N GLU A 163 2.26 -6.89 8.89
CA GLU A 163 1.31 -6.88 7.78
C GLU A 163 1.83 -6.09 6.56
N THR A 164 2.57 -5.02 6.82
CA THR A 164 3.21 -4.21 5.76
C THR A 164 4.28 -5.01 5.04
N ALA A 165 5.16 -5.66 5.79
CA ALA A 165 6.23 -6.50 5.25
C ALA A 165 5.65 -7.66 4.43
N ALA A 166 4.66 -8.38 4.98
CA ALA A 166 3.99 -9.46 4.29
C ALA A 166 3.31 -9.01 2.98
N THR A 167 2.62 -7.86 3.01
CA THR A 167 1.97 -7.29 1.82
C THR A 167 3.00 -6.97 0.73
N LEU A 168 4.08 -6.31 1.11
CA LEU A 168 5.12 -5.89 0.16
C LEU A 168 5.81 -7.11 -0.45
N LEU A 169 6.22 -8.09 0.36
CA LEU A 169 6.88 -9.30 -0.13
C LEU A 169 5.95 -10.18 -0.98
N ALA A 170 4.71 -10.35 -0.57
CA ALA A 170 3.72 -11.11 -1.34
C ALA A 170 3.47 -10.47 -2.71
N SER A 171 3.41 -9.14 -2.78
CA SER A 171 3.22 -8.42 -4.05
C SER A 171 4.45 -8.49 -4.97
N LEU A 172 5.67 -8.50 -4.41
CA LEU A 172 6.92 -8.66 -5.17
C LEU A 172 7.11 -10.08 -5.70
N ASN A 173 6.61 -11.09 -4.97
CA ASN A 173 6.69 -12.51 -5.30
C ASN A 173 5.45 -12.99 -6.08
N LYS A 174 4.59 -12.09 -6.54
CA LYS A 174 3.40 -12.38 -7.33
C LYS A 174 3.74 -13.27 -8.54
N GLY A 175 2.93 -14.30 -8.77
CA GLY A 175 3.16 -15.30 -9.82
C GLY A 175 4.08 -16.46 -9.41
N GLY A 176 4.59 -16.50 -8.18
CA GLY A 176 5.50 -17.55 -7.67
C GLY A 176 4.84 -18.88 -7.28
N GLY A 177 3.55 -19.07 -7.54
CA GLY A 177 2.86 -20.32 -7.24
C GLY A 177 2.46 -20.52 -5.79
N GLU A 178 1.80 -21.64 -5.48
CA GLU A 178 1.37 -22.04 -4.14
C GLU A 178 2.53 -21.99 -3.14
N LYS A 179 2.22 -21.60 -1.88
CA LYS A 179 3.18 -21.64 -0.76
C LYS A 179 3.83 -23.02 -0.73
N LYS A 180 5.06 -23.10 -1.21
CA LYS A 180 5.83 -24.32 -1.14
C LYS A 180 6.13 -24.61 0.32
N GLY A 181 5.98 -25.84 0.74
CA GLY A 181 6.20 -26.25 2.12
C GLY A 181 7.68 -26.32 2.52
N GLY A 182 7.96 -26.42 3.81
CA GLY A 182 9.29 -26.69 4.34
C GLY A 182 10.25 -25.50 4.39
N SER A 183 11.44 -25.62 3.84
CA SER A 183 12.52 -24.62 3.92
C SER A 183 12.16 -23.30 3.27
N GLU A 184 11.40 -23.30 2.17
CA GLU A 184 11.02 -22.08 1.45
C GLU A 184 10.05 -21.21 2.26
N ALA A 185 9.12 -21.83 2.97
CA ALA A 185 8.23 -21.10 3.90
C ALA A 185 9.02 -20.47 5.05
N PHE A 186 10.05 -21.16 5.55
CA PHE A 186 10.93 -20.63 6.59
C PHE A 186 11.68 -19.38 6.10
N PHE A 187 12.26 -19.41 4.92
CA PHE A 187 12.99 -18.26 4.36
C PHE A 187 12.06 -17.09 4.07
N THR A 188 10.86 -17.34 3.56
CA THR A 188 9.86 -16.28 3.32
C THR A 188 9.43 -15.62 4.63
N ASN A 189 9.10 -16.40 5.66
CA ASN A 189 8.71 -15.88 6.97
C ASN A 189 9.87 -15.11 7.63
N SER A 190 11.10 -15.58 7.47
CA SER A 190 12.28 -14.87 7.96
C SER A 190 12.45 -13.52 7.28
N ALA A 191 12.32 -13.45 5.97
CA ALA A 191 12.38 -12.20 5.21
C ALA A 191 11.27 -11.22 5.64
N GLU A 192 10.05 -11.71 5.86
CA GLU A 192 8.94 -10.89 6.39
C GLU A 192 9.25 -10.34 7.77
N ASN A 193 9.75 -11.17 8.69
CA ASN A 193 10.12 -10.75 10.05
C ASN A 193 11.22 -9.70 10.03
N PHE A 194 12.24 -9.89 9.19
CA PHE A 194 13.35 -8.94 9.08
C PHE A 194 12.92 -7.58 8.55
N LEU A 195 12.11 -7.57 7.49
CA LEU A 195 11.56 -6.32 6.95
C LEU A 195 10.63 -5.63 7.95
N ALA A 196 9.79 -6.40 8.65
CA ALA A 196 8.92 -5.88 9.69
C ALA A 196 9.71 -5.25 10.84
N ALA A 197 10.81 -5.88 11.25
CA ALA A 197 11.70 -5.36 12.29
C ALA A 197 12.30 -4.02 11.89
N ILE A 198 12.82 -3.90 10.65
CA ILE A 198 13.38 -2.66 10.13
C ILE A 198 12.30 -1.56 10.06
N ILE A 199 11.13 -1.85 9.51
CA ILE A 199 10.04 -0.89 9.43
C ILE A 199 9.64 -0.40 10.82
N TYR A 200 9.44 -1.31 11.77
CA TYR A 200 9.02 -0.96 13.12
C TYR A 200 10.09 -0.21 13.91
N PHE A 201 11.37 -0.54 13.67
CA PHE A 201 12.50 0.21 14.19
C PHE A 201 12.42 1.67 13.75
N PHE A 202 12.32 1.96 12.45
CA PHE A 202 12.26 3.34 11.94
C PHE A 202 11.01 4.09 12.38
N VAL A 203 9.86 3.42 12.47
CA VAL A 203 8.61 4.02 12.98
C VAL A 203 8.75 4.54 14.40
N ASN A 204 9.58 3.90 15.23
CA ASN A 204 9.78 4.25 16.63
C ASN A 204 11.13 4.93 16.89
N PHE A 205 11.97 5.03 15.88
CA PHE A 205 13.26 5.72 15.99
C PHE A 205 13.06 7.21 16.10
N HIS A 206 13.80 7.83 16.99
CA HIS A 206 13.94 9.27 17.08
C HIS A 206 15.42 9.61 17.20
N PRO A 207 15.93 10.52 16.40
CA PRO A 207 17.29 10.96 16.55
C PRO A 207 17.44 11.75 17.85
N VAL A 208 18.38 11.33 18.68
CA VAL A 208 18.73 12.06 19.90
C VAL A 208 19.77 13.12 19.56
N GLY A 209 19.54 14.34 20.00
CA GLY A 209 20.53 15.42 19.83
C GLY A 209 20.39 16.24 18.56
N PHE A 210 19.18 16.33 18.02
CA PHE A 210 18.84 17.25 16.92
C PHE A 210 17.79 18.26 17.36
N ARG A 211 17.80 19.44 16.75
CA ARG A 211 16.75 20.45 16.86
C ARG A 211 16.61 21.19 15.53
N ASN A 212 15.39 21.26 15.01
CA ASN A 212 15.10 21.85 13.70
C ASN A 212 16.03 21.34 12.58
N GLY A 213 16.33 20.02 12.58
CA GLY A 213 17.23 19.39 11.61
C GLY A 213 18.72 19.69 11.78
N LYS A 214 19.11 20.47 12.79
CA LYS A 214 20.51 20.74 13.13
C LYS A 214 20.96 19.84 14.26
N LYS A 215 22.16 19.26 14.14
CA LYS A 215 22.80 18.47 15.20
C LYS A 215 23.18 19.38 16.35
N LEU A 216 22.82 18.99 17.56
CA LEU A 216 23.19 19.65 18.79
C LEU A 216 24.51 19.07 19.34
N ARG A 217 25.25 19.89 20.03
CA ARG A 217 26.41 19.43 20.80
C ARG A 217 25.94 18.84 22.13
N ARG A 218 26.45 17.69 22.50
CA ARG A 218 26.03 16.98 23.72
C ARG A 218 27.12 17.09 24.78
N PHE A 219 26.76 17.54 25.96
CA PHE A 219 27.64 17.73 27.06
C PHE A 219 27.24 16.90 28.28
N ILE A 220 28.25 16.53 29.07
CA ILE A 220 28.05 15.92 30.39
C ILE A 220 28.84 16.71 31.44
N SER A 221 28.38 16.58 32.69
CA SER A 221 29.19 16.98 33.85
C SER A 221 29.78 15.72 34.50
N LEU A 222 31.08 15.62 34.52
CA LEU A 222 31.80 14.54 35.16
C LEU A 222 32.78 15.16 36.17
N GLU A 223 32.64 14.81 37.45
CA GLU A 223 33.49 15.33 38.53
C GLU A 223 33.66 16.87 38.53
N GLY A 224 32.59 17.57 38.17
CA GLY A 224 32.57 19.02 38.09
C GLY A 224 33.15 19.65 36.81
N LYS A 225 33.68 18.83 35.89
CA LYS A 225 34.14 19.27 34.58
C LYS A 225 33.05 19.17 33.54
N LYS A 226 32.94 20.15 32.65
CA LYS A 226 32.10 20.11 31.48
C LYS A 226 32.83 19.40 30.35
N LEU A 227 32.34 18.30 29.85
CA LEU A 227 32.91 17.55 28.75
C LEU A 227 31.92 17.43 27.61
N GLU A 228 32.37 17.66 26.37
CA GLU A 228 31.60 17.41 25.18
C GLU A 228 31.77 15.94 24.73
N ILE A 229 30.67 15.28 24.40
CA ILE A 229 30.67 13.94 23.82
C ILE A 229 30.83 14.09 22.32
N VAL A 230 31.92 13.55 21.76
CA VAL A 230 32.20 13.54 20.31
C VAL A 230 32.19 12.11 19.82
N ILE A 231 31.43 11.85 18.74
CA ILE A 231 31.47 10.58 18.03
C ILE A 231 32.26 10.84 16.76
N ARG A 232 33.52 10.42 16.75
CA ARG A 232 34.47 10.79 15.68
C ARG A 232 34.34 9.92 14.44
N ASN A 233 34.00 8.64 14.57
CA ASN A 233 34.06 7.69 13.47
C ASN A 233 32.87 6.75 13.48
N TRP A 234 31.71 7.20 12.96
CA TRP A 234 30.57 6.32 12.72
C TRP A 234 30.86 5.22 11.67
N ASP A 235 31.82 5.47 10.77
CA ASP A 235 32.20 4.56 9.69
C ASP A 235 33.41 3.67 10.06
N ASP A 236 34.00 3.84 11.26
CA ASP A 236 35.11 3.03 11.71
C ASP A 236 34.61 1.92 12.64
N PHE A 237 34.90 0.66 12.28
CA PHE A 237 34.58 -0.53 13.09
C PHE A 237 35.13 -0.47 14.52
N ASN A 238 36.11 0.39 14.77
CA ASN A 238 36.66 0.63 16.09
C ASN A 238 35.79 1.52 17.00
N ALA A 239 34.74 2.14 16.45
CA ALA A 239 33.77 2.91 17.23
C ALA A 239 32.76 2.06 17.99
N ILE A 240 32.76 0.76 17.75
CA ILE A 240 31.83 -0.19 18.39
C ILE A 240 32.68 -1.27 19.08
N ASP A 241 32.39 -1.55 20.35
CA ASP A 241 33.06 -2.59 21.09
C ASP A 241 32.53 -3.99 20.74
N LYS A 242 33.13 -5.05 21.35
CA LYS A 242 32.73 -6.44 21.15
C LYS A 242 31.29 -6.74 21.58
N ASP A 243 30.72 -5.91 22.43
CA ASP A 243 29.38 -6.04 22.98
C ASP A 243 28.37 -5.15 22.24
N GLY A 244 28.79 -4.46 21.16
CA GLY A 244 27.94 -3.62 20.34
C GLY A 244 27.70 -2.21 20.87
N ASN A 245 28.44 -1.78 21.91
CA ASN A 245 28.31 -0.44 22.46
C ASN A 245 29.18 0.57 21.68
N VAL A 246 28.63 1.78 21.49
CA VAL A 246 29.35 2.86 20.80
C VAL A 246 30.45 3.42 21.72
N VAL A 247 31.66 3.51 21.19
CA VAL A 247 32.81 4.15 21.89
C VAL A 247 32.71 5.65 21.76
N LEU A 248 32.72 6.36 22.90
CA LEU A 248 32.67 7.80 22.94
C LEU A 248 34.02 8.40 23.24
N ASP A 249 34.35 9.50 22.55
CA ASP A 249 35.43 10.38 22.88
C ASP A 249 34.91 11.62 23.62
N PHE A 250 35.71 12.19 24.49
CA PHE A 250 35.40 13.40 25.25
C PHE A 250 36.38 14.51 24.93
N VAL A 251 35.85 15.71 24.81
CA VAL A 251 36.62 16.93 24.55
C VAL A 251 36.34 17.91 25.69
N ASP A 252 37.40 18.56 26.19
CA ASP A 252 37.25 19.59 27.19
C ASP A 252 36.72 20.91 26.61
N GLU A 253 36.53 21.92 27.44
CA GLU A 253 36.02 23.24 27.04
C GLU A 253 36.92 23.96 26.01
N ASN A 254 38.19 23.56 25.92
CA ASN A 254 39.17 24.12 24.98
C ASN A 254 39.26 23.31 23.67
N GLY A 255 38.46 22.22 23.55
CA GLY A 255 38.48 21.33 22.38
C GLY A 255 39.60 20.28 22.42
N ASN A 256 40.29 20.13 23.56
CA ASN A 256 41.31 19.09 23.70
C ASN A 256 40.68 17.73 23.98
N ASP A 257 41.19 16.71 23.34
CA ASP A 257 40.80 15.33 23.59
C ASP A 257 41.29 14.93 25.00
N VAL A 258 40.32 14.59 25.86
CA VAL A 258 40.57 14.12 27.22
C VAL A 258 40.33 12.64 27.39
N SER A 259 39.88 11.95 26.34
CA SER A 259 39.78 10.50 26.32
C SER A 259 41.13 9.90 26.01
N THR A 260 41.76 9.35 27.07
CA THR A 260 42.91 8.46 26.88
C THR A 260 42.38 7.10 26.38
N ASP A 261 43.25 6.28 25.77
CA ASP A 261 42.88 4.93 25.35
C ASP A 261 42.38 4.06 26.52
N GLU A 262 42.69 4.43 27.75
CA GLU A 262 42.26 3.75 28.98
C GLU A 262 40.89 4.25 29.48
N ASP A 263 40.46 5.48 29.12
CA ASP A 263 39.24 6.12 29.62
C ASP A 263 38.10 6.18 28.59
N ARG A 264 38.25 5.49 27.46
CA ARG A 264 37.17 5.39 26.48
C ARG A 264 35.93 4.78 27.13
N MET A 265 34.82 5.51 27.08
CA MET A 265 33.56 5.11 27.69
C MET A 265 32.59 4.57 26.68
N PHE A 266 31.82 3.58 27.09
CA PHE A 266 30.78 2.96 26.28
C PHE A 266 29.41 3.49 26.72
N VAL A 267 28.57 3.84 25.76
CA VAL A 267 27.21 4.27 26.02
C VAL A 267 26.28 3.08 25.86
N ASP A 268 25.50 2.84 26.89
CA ASP A 268 24.25 2.14 26.72
C ASP A 268 23.32 3.01 25.83
N LEU A 269 22.78 2.47 24.75
CA LEU A 269 21.86 3.19 23.84
C LEU A 269 20.64 3.78 24.54
N ASN A 270 20.28 3.31 25.72
CA ASN A 270 19.27 3.91 26.59
C ASN A 270 19.73 5.21 27.27
N GLY A 271 20.99 5.60 27.09
CA GLY A 271 21.43 6.97 27.22
C GLY A 271 21.82 7.47 28.60
N TYR A 272 21.85 6.65 29.65
CA TYR A 272 22.04 7.16 31.01
C TYR A 272 23.16 6.50 31.84
N SER A 273 23.84 5.53 31.31
CA SER A 273 24.99 4.91 31.97
C SER A 273 26.15 4.69 31.02
N TYR A 274 27.35 4.98 31.49
CA TYR A 274 28.57 4.64 30.81
C TYR A 274 29.23 3.47 31.55
N LYS A 275 29.87 2.59 30.81
CA LYS A 275 30.84 1.65 31.39
C LYS A 275 32.23 2.06 30.95
N ASP A 276 33.13 2.17 31.89
CA ASP A 276 34.57 2.28 31.58
C ASP A 276 35.07 0.91 31.05
N ARG A 277 36.30 0.87 30.56
CA ARG A 277 36.92 -0.39 30.08
C ARG A 277 37.05 -1.45 31.15
N THR A 278 36.98 -1.10 32.43
CA THR A 278 36.99 -2.04 33.55
C THR A 278 35.59 -2.62 33.82
N GLY A 279 34.58 -2.20 33.08
CA GLY A 279 33.18 -2.60 33.27
C GLY A 279 32.48 -1.84 34.40
N ARG A 280 33.12 -0.82 34.98
CA ARG A 280 32.55 -0.01 36.06
C ARG A 280 31.47 0.91 35.46
N LYS A 281 30.26 0.81 35.99
CA LYS A 281 29.15 1.67 35.61
C LYS A 281 29.30 3.04 36.23
N ILE A 282 29.42 4.07 35.41
CA ILE A 282 29.51 5.46 35.83
C ILE A 282 28.16 6.13 35.59
N LEU A 283 27.57 6.66 36.65
CA LEU A 283 26.34 7.45 36.57
C LEU A 283 26.68 8.86 36.16
N ILE A 284 26.03 9.33 35.10
CA ILE A 284 26.14 10.71 34.65
C ILE A 284 25.29 11.58 35.55
N GLN A 285 25.91 12.56 36.20
CA GLN A 285 25.21 13.48 37.08
C GLN A 285 24.30 14.45 36.30
N ARG A 286 24.71 14.87 35.11
CA ARG A 286 23.97 15.77 34.24
C ARG A 286 24.37 15.53 32.80
N CYS A 287 23.40 15.47 31.89
CA CYS A 287 23.58 15.47 30.45
C CYS A 287 22.67 16.55 29.87
N TRP A 288 23.18 17.35 28.93
CA TRP A 288 22.40 18.41 28.27
C TRP A 288 22.88 18.60 26.84
N TYR A 289 22.12 19.35 26.08
CA TYR A 289 22.46 19.71 24.71
C TYR A 289 22.60 21.22 24.58
N GLU A 290 23.57 21.64 23.74
CA GLU A 290 23.75 23.04 23.39
C GLU A 290 23.64 23.25 21.89
N ASP A 291 23.10 24.40 21.49
CA ASP A 291 23.09 24.84 20.10
C ASP A 291 24.45 25.40 19.66
N GLU A 292 24.54 25.84 18.40
CA GLU A 292 25.77 26.45 17.82
C GLU A 292 26.22 27.73 18.55
N HIS A 293 25.34 28.33 19.36
CA HIS A 293 25.60 29.54 20.14
C HIS A 293 25.94 29.26 21.63
N GLY A 294 25.96 27.97 22.02
CA GLY A 294 26.26 27.56 23.40
C GLY A 294 25.05 27.67 24.33
N ASN A 295 23.84 27.90 23.83
CA ASN A 295 22.65 27.90 24.65
C ASN A 295 22.19 26.47 24.95
N VAL A 296 21.84 26.20 26.21
CA VAL A 296 21.23 24.91 26.58
C VAL A 296 19.86 24.81 25.97
N VAL A 297 19.62 23.79 25.18
CA VAL A 297 18.36 23.53 24.46
C VAL A 297 17.94 22.08 24.58
N GLU A 298 16.63 21.85 24.58
CA GLU A 298 16.08 20.50 24.50
C GLU A 298 16.10 20.02 23.05
N PRO A 299 16.52 18.76 22.78
CA PRO A 299 16.44 18.18 21.46
C PRO A 299 15.00 17.92 21.04
N ASP A 300 14.76 17.90 19.75
CA ASP A 300 13.47 17.51 19.19
C ASP A 300 13.19 16.02 19.48
N THR A 301 11.96 15.70 19.82
CA THR A 301 11.51 14.33 20.10
C THR A 301 10.60 13.80 19.00
N VAL A 302 10.93 14.09 17.74
CA VAL A 302 10.13 13.63 16.60
C VAL A 302 10.41 12.16 16.34
N THR A 303 9.46 11.31 16.74
CA THR A 303 9.54 9.87 16.51
C THR A 303 9.08 9.53 15.10
N GLY A 304 9.83 8.69 14.39
CA GLY A 304 9.49 8.22 13.05
C GLY A 304 9.83 9.21 11.93
N GLU A 305 10.72 10.17 12.18
CA GLU A 305 11.19 11.13 11.17
C GLU A 305 11.78 10.44 9.94
N PHE A 306 12.50 9.33 10.15
CA PHE A 306 13.13 8.53 9.08
C PHE A 306 12.31 7.29 8.69
N SER A 307 11.04 7.24 9.07
CA SER A 307 10.15 6.14 8.72
C SER A 307 9.61 6.31 7.29
N ASP A 308 10.46 6.09 6.29
CA ASP A 308 10.11 6.09 4.87
C ASP A 308 10.83 4.98 4.10
N MET A 309 10.39 4.72 2.87
CA MET A 309 10.96 3.65 2.05
C MET A 309 12.44 3.84 1.72
N PRO A 310 12.95 5.03 1.36
CA PRO A 310 14.36 5.24 1.12
C PRO A 310 15.24 4.84 2.30
N HIS A 311 14.89 5.24 3.53
CA HIS A 311 15.65 4.88 4.72
C HIS A 311 15.60 3.38 5.01
N VAL A 312 14.41 2.76 4.92
CA VAL A 312 14.25 1.31 5.10
C VAL A 312 15.09 0.52 4.10
N LEU A 313 15.03 0.87 2.80
CA LEU A 313 15.75 0.16 1.75
C LEU A 313 17.27 0.41 1.83
N SER A 314 17.69 1.63 2.14
CA SER A 314 19.09 1.98 2.35
C SER A 314 19.68 1.22 3.53
N PHE A 315 18.95 1.14 4.65
CA PHE A 315 19.37 0.39 5.83
C PHE A 315 19.45 -1.12 5.55
N LEU A 316 18.48 -1.68 4.84
CA LEU A 316 18.49 -3.08 4.43
C LEU A 316 19.74 -3.44 3.60
N GLY A 317 20.25 -2.50 2.81
CA GLY A 317 21.43 -2.67 1.98
C GLY A 317 22.78 -2.61 2.74
N ARG A 318 22.77 -2.24 4.03
CA ARG A 318 24.02 -2.14 4.83
C ARG A 318 24.60 -3.51 5.17
N PRO A 319 25.89 -3.59 5.52
CA PRO A 319 26.52 -4.82 6.04
C PRO A 319 25.77 -5.39 7.24
N TYR A 320 25.78 -6.71 7.38
CA TYR A 320 25.00 -7.41 8.43
C TYR A 320 25.38 -6.96 9.83
N ASP A 321 26.64 -6.83 10.13
CA ASP A 321 27.14 -6.37 11.43
C ASP A 321 26.60 -4.98 11.81
N GLN A 322 26.53 -4.03 10.88
CA GLN A 322 25.89 -2.73 11.14
C GLN A 322 24.40 -2.85 11.42
N VAL A 323 23.68 -3.63 10.59
CA VAL A 323 22.22 -3.78 10.71
C VAL A 323 21.86 -4.55 11.98
N PHE A 324 22.51 -5.69 12.22
CA PHE A 324 22.16 -6.55 13.37
C PHE A 324 22.59 -5.93 14.69
N ASN A 325 23.74 -5.25 14.76
CA ASN A 325 24.17 -4.54 15.97
C ASN A 325 23.14 -3.49 16.41
N ILE A 326 22.46 -2.82 15.45
CA ILE A 326 21.44 -1.83 15.76
C ILE A 326 20.11 -2.52 16.14
N LEU A 327 19.63 -3.45 15.32
CA LEU A 327 18.32 -4.08 15.53
C LEU A 327 18.28 -4.97 16.78
N MET A 328 19.35 -5.66 17.12
CA MET A 328 19.43 -6.54 18.29
C MET A 328 19.35 -5.78 19.62
N GLN A 329 19.55 -4.48 19.62
CA GLN A 329 19.46 -3.64 20.81
C GLN A 329 18.05 -3.10 21.07
N ASP A 330 17.13 -3.28 20.14
CA ASP A 330 15.75 -2.82 20.28
C ASP A 330 14.85 -3.97 20.80
N ASP A 331 14.55 -3.96 22.08
CA ASP A 331 13.71 -4.97 22.73
C ASP A 331 12.30 -5.06 22.14
N ARG A 332 11.81 -3.99 21.52
CA ARG A 332 10.48 -3.94 20.89
C ARG A 332 10.36 -4.90 19.71
N ILE A 333 11.46 -5.20 19.04
CA ILE A 333 11.53 -6.11 17.88
C ILE A 333 12.23 -7.43 18.17
N ALA A 334 12.59 -7.69 19.42
CA ALA A 334 13.34 -8.88 19.84
C ALA A 334 12.70 -10.20 19.34
N SER A 335 11.37 -10.29 19.36
CA SER A 335 10.63 -11.47 18.88
C SER A 335 10.80 -11.70 17.36
N LEU A 336 10.90 -10.64 16.57
CA LEU A 336 11.13 -10.74 15.12
C LEU A 336 12.59 -11.06 14.80
N MET A 337 13.52 -10.61 15.66
CA MET A 337 14.95 -10.81 15.48
C MET A 337 15.45 -12.16 16.02
N ALA A 338 14.68 -12.83 16.87
CA ALA A 338 15.07 -14.11 17.48
C ALA A 338 15.56 -15.18 16.48
N PRO A 339 14.93 -15.40 15.30
CA PRO A 339 15.41 -16.39 14.34
C PRO A 339 16.81 -16.11 13.79
N PHE A 340 17.25 -14.85 13.81
CA PHE A 340 18.53 -14.40 13.25
C PHE A 340 19.67 -14.40 14.27
N LYS A 341 19.34 -14.36 15.57
CA LYS A 341 20.30 -14.18 16.65
C LYS A 341 21.39 -15.25 16.60
N SER A 342 21.02 -16.51 16.52
CA SER A 342 21.99 -17.62 16.51
C SER A 342 22.89 -17.60 15.28
N ALA A 343 22.33 -17.30 14.09
CA ALA A 343 23.11 -17.22 12.87
C ALA A 343 24.09 -16.05 12.91
N TYR A 344 23.67 -14.92 13.46
CA TYR A 344 24.50 -13.73 13.59
C TYR A 344 25.64 -13.93 14.61
N GLU A 345 25.34 -14.41 15.81
CA GLU A 345 26.33 -14.69 16.89
C GLU A 345 27.38 -15.71 16.45
N ASN A 346 26.98 -16.73 15.68
CA ASN A 346 27.88 -17.75 15.14
C ASN A 346 28.56 -17.35 13.84
N LYS A 347 28.37 -16.11 13.34
CA LYS A 347 28.90 -15.61 12.07
C LYS A 347 28.58 -16.51 10.88
N ALA A 348 27.39 -17.13 10.88
CA ALA A 348 26.90 -18.02 9.84
C ALA A 348 26.33 -17.19 8.66
N ASN A 349 27.20 -16.51 7.92
CA ASN A 349 26.81 -15.58 6.85
C ASN A 349 25.97 -16.26 5.76
N ASP A 350 26.29 -17.51 5.38
CA ASP A 350 25.50 -18.26 4.38
C ASP A 350 24.05 -18.47 4.82
N GLN A 351 23.85 -18.71 6.12
CA GLN A 351 22.50 -18.83 6.68
C GLN A 351 21.77 -17.49 6.68
N LEU A 352 22.46 -16.40 7.05
CA LEU A 352 21.90 -15.06 7.00
C LEU A 352 21.54 -14.66 5.56
N GLU A 353 22.40 -14.96 4.58
CA GLU A 353 22.08 -14.73 3.16
C GLU A 353 20.87 -15.56 2.71
N GLY A 354 20.72 -16.80 3.15
CA GLY A 354 19.52 -17.59 2.87
C GLY A 354 18.25 -16.94 3.42
N MET A 355 18.30 -16.31 4.60
CA MET A 355 17.17 -15.69 5.28
C MET A 355 16.86 -14.28 4.75
N VAL A 356 17.84 -13.50 4.33
CA VAL A 356 17.73 -12.07 4.01
C VAL A 356 18.04 -11.75 2.55
N GLY A 357 18.86 -12.58 1.88
CA GLY A 357 19.35 -12.30 0.53
C GLY A 357 18.22 -12.13 -0.50
N THR A 358 17.22 -13.02 -0.47
CA THR A 358 16.03 -12.90 -1.35
C THR A 358 15.28 -11.58 -1.11
N LEU A 359 15.18 -11.14 0.14
CA LEU A 359 14.58 -9.85 0.47
C LEU A 359 15.38 -8.70 -0.13
N ARG A 360 16.71 -8.71 -0.02
CA ARG A 360 17.60 -7.68 -0.60
C ARG A 360 17.43 -7.57 -2.11
N VAL A 361 17.41 -8.71 -2.81
CA VAL A 361 17.22 -8.76 -4.26
C VAL A 361 15.85 -8.19 -4.67
N ASN A 362 14.80 -8.59 -3.96
CA ASN A 362 13.45 -8.10 -4.24
C ASN A 362 13.29 -6.61 -3.91
N ALA A 363 13.84 -6.18 -2.78
CA ALA A 363 13.79 -4.79 -2.35
C ALA A 363 14.56 -3.85 -3.30
N ALA A 364 15.64 -4.30 -3.91
CA ALA A 364 16.38 -3.53 -4.91
C ALA A 364 15.53 -3.11 -6.12
N ARG A 365 14.49 -3.88 -6.46
CA ARG A 365 13.55 -3.54 -7.54
C ARG A 365 12.67 -2.31 -7.22
N LEU A 366 12.50 -1.99 -5.94
CA LEU A 366 11.69 -0.85 -5.49
C LEU A 366 12.49 0.46 -5.47
N VAL A 367 13.81 0.38 -5.68
CA VAL A 367 14.70 1.53 -5.65
C VAL A 367 14.58 2.27 -6.98
N SER A 368 13.83 3.36 -7.00
CA SER A 368 13.78 4.29 -8.13
C SER A 368 13.59 5.72 -7.62
N PRO A 369 14.09 6.74 -8.35
CA PRO A 369 13.88 8.14 -7.99
C PRO A 369 12.40 8.49 -7.86
N GLU A 370 11.54 7.94 -8.73
CA GLU A 370 10.11 8.18 -8.76
C GLU A 370 9.43 7.61 -7.51
N ALA A 371 9.74 6.34 -7.15
CA ALA A 371 9.23 5.72 -5.94
C ALA A 371 9.65 6.47 -4.68
N TYR A 372 10.91 6.91 -4.64
CA TYR A 372 11.44 7.70 -3.53
C TYR A 372 10.73 9.04 -3.42
N TRP A 373 10.56 9.75 -4.54
CA TRP A 373 9.87 11.02 -4.54
C TRP A 373 8.43 10.89 -4.03
N VAL A 374 7.67 9.93 -4.56
CA VAL A 374 6.27 9.69 -4.15
C VAL A 374 6.17 9.31 -2.69
N PHE A 375 7.06 8.42 -2.19
CA PHE A 375 6.95 7.83 -0.85
C PHE A 375 7.62 8.62 0.28
N THR A 376 8.24 9.75 0.01
CA THR A 376 8.84 10.61 1.04
C THR A 376 8.00 11.84 1.40
N GLY A 377 6.82 12.01 0.79
CA GLY A 377 5.94 13.13 1.07
C GLY A 377 4.70 12.74 1.86
N ASP A 378 3.90 13.75 2.23
CA ASP A 378 2.63 13.58 2.96
C ASP A 378 1.64 14.67 2.54
N ASP A 379 1.29 14.70 1.24
CA ASP A 379 0.41 15.72 0.66
C ASP A 379 -1.05 15.54 1.07
N PHE A 380 -1.45 14.34 1.50
CA PHE A 380 -2.82 14.02 1.90
C PHE A 380 -2.88 12.78 2.80
N ASP A 381 -4.04 12.51 3.44
CA ASP A 381 -4.27 11.29 4.22
C ASP A 381 -5.01 10.24 3.39
N LEU A 382 -4.60 8.97 3.53
CA LEU A 382 -5.27 7.83 2.87
C LEU A 382 -6.67 7.54 3.43
N LYS A 383 -7.10 8.22 4.50
CA LYS A 383 -8.49 8.20 4.96
C LYS A 383 -9.37 9.08 4.05
N ILE A 384 -9.41 8.75 2.76
CA ILE A 384 -10.13 9.54 1.74
C ILE A 384 -11.63 9.72 2.02
N SER A 385 -12.21 8.89 2.89
CA SER A 385 -13.62 8.96 3.33
C SER A 385 -13.83 9.79 4.62
N ASP A 386 -12.82 10.52 5.06
CA ASP A 386 -12.98 11.45 6.19
C ASP A 386 -13.99 12.54 5.85
N LYS A 387 -14.95 12.76 6.75
CA LYS A 387 -15.96 13.81 6.58
C LYS A 387 -15.36 15.22 6.51
N ALA A 388 -14.27 15.44 7.24
CA ALA A 388 -13.61 16.74 7.28
C ALA A 388 -12.84 17.02 5.98
N ASN A 389 -12.18 16.01 5.40
CA ASN A 389 -11.32 16.14 4.22
C ASN A 389 -11.52 14.99 3.23
N PRO A 390 -12.72 14.84 2.62
CA PRO A 390 -12.97 13.78 1.68
C PRO A 390 -12.09 13.98 0.41
N SER A 391 -11.75 12.88 -0.23
CA SER A 391 -10.93 12.94 -1.44
C SER A 391 -11.31 11.89 -2.47
N TYR A 392 -11.05 12.22 -3.72
CA TYR A 392 -10.99 11.28 -4.83
C TYR A 392 -9.54 10.92 -5.06
N LEU A 393 -9.25 9.65 -5.19
CA LEU A 393 -7.90 9.12 -5.41
C LEU A 393 -7.86 8.25 -6.66
N VAL A 394 -6.94 8.56 -7.55
CA VAL A 394 -6.52 7.68 -8.64
C VAL A 394 -5.22 7.01 -8.24
N ILE A 395 -5.16 5.69 -8.37
CA ILE A 395 -3.92 4.92 -8.30
C ILE A 395 -3.60 4.50 -9.74
N ALA A 396 -2.60 5.12 -10.33
CA ALA A 396 -2.20 4.88 -11.71
C ALA A 396 -1.35 3.63 -11.83
N ASN A 397 -1.56 2.85 -12.90
CA ASN A 397 -0.69 1.75 -13.28
C ASN A 397 -0.13 1.98 -14.68
N ASP A 398 1.01 1.34 -14.94
CA ASP A 398 1.63 1.24 -16.25
C ASP A 398 1.81 -0.26 -16.58
N PRO A 399 1.11 -0.78 -17.59
CA PRO A 399 1.21 -2.19 -17.95
C PRO A 399 2.62 -2.66 -18.31
N GLU A 400 3.50 -1.74 -18.76
CA GLU A 400 4.88 -2.08 -19.12
C GLU A 400 5.78 -2.27 -17.89
N LYS A 401 5.41 -1.65 -16.75
CA LYS A 401 6.15 -1.69 -15.48
C LYS A 401 5.35 -2.34 -14.35
N GLU A 402 4.34 -3.12 -14.68
CA GLU A 402 3.34 -3.66 -13.75
C GLU A 402 3.93 -4.31 -12.51
N GLN A 403 4.99 -5.11 -12.66
CA GLN A 403 5.54 -5.90 -11.55
C GLN A 403 6.08 -5.02 -10.40
N VAL A 404 6.74 -3.93 -10.72
CA VAL A 404 7.28 -2.99 -9.71
C VAL A 404 6.18 -2.05 -9.22
N ILE A 405 5.48 -1.39 -10.14
CA ILE A 405 4.44 -0.41 -9.82
C ILE A 405 3.27 -1.08 -9.09
N GLY A 406 2.89 -2.30 -9.47
CA GLY A 406 1.85 -3.06 -8.80
C GLY A 406 2.16 -3.31 -7.32
N SER A 407 3.43 -3.55 -6.96
CA SER A 407 3.85 -3.75 -5.57
C SER A 407 3.80 -2.46 -4.75
N LEU A 408 4.22 -1.33 -5.33
CA LEU A 408 4.10 -0.02 -4.69
C LEU A 408 2.63 0.38 -4.51
N ASN A 409 1.81 0.18 -5.54
CA ASN A 409 0.37 0.44 -5.51
C ASN A 409 -0.35 -0.45 -4.49
N ALA A 410 0.06 -1.71 -4.35
CA ALA A 410 -0.48 -2.63 -3.35
C ALA A 410 -0.26 -2.11 -1.93
N LEU A 411 0.90 -1.54 -1.64
CA LEU A 411 1.20 -0.95 -0.33
C LEU A 411 0.28 0.23 -0.02
N VAL A 412 0.10 1.16 -0.98
CA VAL A 412 -0.82 2.30 -0.85
C VAL A 412 -2.25 1.83 -0.64
N LEU A 413 -2.71 0.89 -1.46
CA LEU A 413 -4.08 0.37 -1.40
C LEU A 413 -4.37 -0.31 -0.05
N ASN A 414 -3.46 -1.16 0.44
CA ASN A 414 -3.67 -1.86 1.71
C ASN A 414 -3.73 -0.87 2.90
N ARG A 415 -3.00 0.24 2.85
CA ARG A 415 -3.12 1.31 3.85
C ARG A 415 -4.44 2.05 3.75
N LEU A 416 -4.84 2.42 2.54
CA LEU A 416 -6.12 3.08 2.29
C LEU A 416 -7.28 2.26 2.84
N ILE A 417 -7.30 0.96 2.57
CA ILE A 417 -8.37 0.06 3.01
C ILE A 417 -8.53 0.06 4.52
N THR A 418 -7.43 -0.06 5.25
CA THR A 418 -7.46 -0.03 6.72
C THR A 418 -8.02 1.28 7.23
N ARG A 419 -7.77 2.40 6.56
CA ARG A 419 -8.24 3.73 6.95
C ARG A 419 -9.71 3.97 6.62
N VAL A 420 -10.18 3.52 5.45
CA VAL A 420 -11.57 3.75 5.01
C VAL A 420 -12.55 2.75 5.61
N ASN A 421 -12.09 1.54 5.96
CA ASN A 421 -12.92 0.52 6.57
C ASN A 421 -13.09 0.72 8.09
N SER A 422 -13.50 1.92 8.46
CA SER A 422 -13.73 2.33 9.85
C SER A 422 -15.05 3.08 9.99
N LYS A 423 -15.59 3.14 11.22
CA LYS A 423 -16.85 3.83 11.51
C LYS A 423 -16.72 5.35 11.37
N GLY A 424 -17.84 6.03 11.10
CA GLY A 424 -17.93 7.49 11.09
C GLY A 424 -17.52 8.17 9.78
N ASN A 425 -17.11 7.41 8.79
CA ASN A 425 -16.74 7.90 7.46
C ASN A 425 -17.96 8.18 6.57
N ILE A 426 -17.77 8.98 5.51
CA ILE A 426 -18.73 9.03 4.40
C ILE A 426 -18.63 7.73 3.56
N PRO A 427 -19.67 7.39 2.78
CA PRO A 427 -19.59 6.25 1.88
C PRO A 427 -18.40 6.38 0.92
N VAL A 428 -17.72 5.27 0.67
CA VAL A 428 -16.58 5.22 -0.25
C VAL A 428 -16.76 4.13 -1.30
N SER A 429 -16.36 4.43 -2.53
CA SER A 429 -16.34 3.47 -3.64
C SER A 429 -14.89 3.16 -4.01
N ILE A 430 -14.51 1.90 -3.88
CA ILE A 430 -13.20 1.36 -4.25
C ILE A 430 -13.40 0.58 -5.55
N ILE A 431 -12.76 1.03 -6.61
CA ILE A 431 -12.86 0.41 -7.94
C ILE A 431 -11.47 -0.04 -8.38
N VAL A 432 -11.33 -1.32 -8.63
CA VAL A 432 -10.11 -1.95 -9.14
C VAL A 432 -10.41 -2.49 -10.53
N ASP A 433 -9.89 -1.88 -11.59
CA ASP A 433 -10.20 -2.22 -12.98
C ASP A 433 -9.65 -3.58 -13.41
N GLU A 434 -8.45 -3.94 -12.93
CA GLU A 434 -7.81 -5.23 -13.24
C GLU A 434 -7.13 -5.80 -12.00
N LEU A 435 -7.88 -6.59 -11.21
CA LEU A 435 -7.44 -7.11 -9.92
C LEU A 435 -6.18 -7.99 -10.00
N PRO A 436 -5.99 -8.86 -11.00
CA PRO A 436 -4.78 -9.66 -11.11
C PRO A 436 -3.47 -8.88 -11.21
N THR A 437 -3.51 -7.61 -11.59
CA THR A 437 -2.31 -6.75 -11.68
C THR A 437 -1.86 -6.16 -10.37
N LEU A 438 -2.66 -6.34 -9.32
CA LEU A 438 -2.48 -5.74 -8.00
C LEU A 438 -2.67 -6.79 -6.90
N TYR A 439 -1.71 -6.93 -5.99
CA TYR A 439 -1.91 -7.80 -4.84
C TYR A 439 -2.71 -7.09 -3.74
N PHE A 440 -3.99 -7.40 -3.66
CA PHE A 440 -4.91 -6.84 -2.70
C PHE A 440 -5.03 -7.76 -1.47
N HIS A 441 -4.16 -7.57 -0.51
CA HIS A 441 -4.12 -8.39 0.70
C HIS A 441 -5.43 -8.30 1.51
N LYS A 442 -5.94 -9.43 1.99
CA LYS A 442 -7.15 -9.51 2.85
C LYS A 442 -8.41 -8.86 2.23
N ILE A 443 -8.53 -8.87 0.91
CA ILE A 443 -9.69 -8.31 0.21
C ILE A 443 -11.02 -8.97 0.64
N ASP A 444 -11.00 -10.27 0.92
CA ASP A 444 -12.14 -11.04 1.44
C ASP A 444 -12.64 -10.47 2.78
N ARG A 445 -11.72 -10.12 3.68
CA ARG A 445 -12.07 -9.48 4.97
C ARG A 445 -12.65 -8.09 4.79
N LEU A 446 -12.09 -7.31 3.86
CA LEU A 446 -12.64 -6.01 3.54
C LEU A 446 -14.09 -6.14 3.11
N ILE A 447 -14.37 -6.98 2.11
CA ILE A 447 -15.73 -7.14 1.58
C ILE A 447 -16.68 -7.64 2.67
N GLY A 448 -16.23 -8.57 3.53
CA GLY A 448 -17.02 -9.09 4.65
C GLY A 448 -17.42 -8.02 5.68
N THR A 449 -16.60 -6.99 5.89
CA THR A 449 -16.85 -5.90 6.85
C THR A 449 -17.33 -4.59 6.21
N ALA A 450 -17.18 -4.48 4.90
CA ALA A 450 -17.45 -3.28 4.10
C ALA A 450 -18.86 -2.72 4.27
N ARG A 451 -19.85 -3.60 4.40
CA ARG A 451 -21.26 -3.21 4.53
C ARG A 451 -21.51 -2.30 5.74
N SER A 452 -20.97 -2.64 6.90
CA SER A 452 -21.16 -1.86 8.13
C SER A 452 -20.47 -0.50 8.07
N ASN A 453 -19.42 -0.38 7.28
CA ASN A 453 -18.61 0.83 7.13
C ASN A 453 -18.90 1.60 5.83
N LYS A 454 -19.90 1.19 5.07
CA LYS A 454 -20.33 1.82 3.80
C LYS A 454 -19.20 1.89 2.76
N VAL A 455 -18.44 0.80 2.61
CA VAL A 455 -17.39 0.64 1.59
C VAL A 455 -17.93 -0.21 0.45
N ALA A 456 -18.12 0.38 -0.73
CA ALA A 456 -18.50 -0.32 -1.95
C ALA A 456 -17.23 -0.74 -2.70
N VAL A 457 -17.02 -2.04 -2.90
CA VAL A 457 -15.86 -2.60 -3.59
C VAL A 457 -16.30 -3.18 -4.93
N THR A 458 -15.68 -2.70 -6.01
CA THR A 458 -15.91 -3.20 -7.38
C THR A 458 -14.60 -3.71 -7.95
N LEU A 459 -14.55 -4.98 -8.31
CA LEU A 459 -13.38 -5.72 -8.75
C LEU A 459 -13.53 -6.14 -10.20
N GLY A 460 -12.69 -5.61 -11.08
CA GLY A 460 -12.60 -6.02 -12.47
C GLY A 460 -11.48 -7.05 -12.67
N PHE A 461 -11.72 -8.04 -13.53
CA PHE A 461 -10.70 -8.96 -14.06
C PHE A 461 -11.20 -9.65 -15.34
N GLN A 462 -10.32 -10.40 -16.01
CA GLN A 462 -10.66 -10.95 -17.32
C GLN A 462 -11.18 -12.38 -17.24
N GLU A 463 -10.44 -13.27 -16.56
CA GLU A 463 -10.70 -14.70 -16.50
C GLU A 463 -10.34 -15.25 -15.12
N LEU A 464 -11.02 -16.31 -14.65
CA LEU A 464 -10.77 -16.93 -13.35
C LEU A 464 -9.34 -17.48 -13.19
N PRO A 465 -8.73 -18.15 -14.18
CA PRO A 465 -7.36 -18.64 -14.03
C PRO A 465 -6.30 -17.56 -13.74
N GLN A 466 -6.49 -16.33 -14.23
CA GLN A 466 -5.60 -15.23 -13.86
C GLN A 466 -5.70 -14.90 -12.37
N LEU A 467 -6.93 -14.86 -11.85
CA LEU A 467 -7.14 -14.62 -10.43
C LEU A 467 -6.61 -15.77 -9.56
N GLU A 468 -6.74 -17.02 -10.02
CA GLU A 468 -6.20 -18.19 -9.34
C GLU A 468 -4.67 -18.19 -9.31
N ALA A 469 -4.01 -17.79 -10.40
CA ALA A 469 -2.56 -17.70 -10.47
C ALA A 469 -1.96 -16.74 -9.42
N ASP A 470 -2.65 -15.64 -9.12
CA ASP A 470 -2.15 -14.61 -8.21
C ASP A 470 -2.59 -14.79 -6.76
N TYR A 471 -3.81 -15.29 -6.54
CA TYR A 471 -4.40 -15.43 -5.20
C TYR A 471 -4.47 -16.88 -4.70
N GLY A 472 -4.11 -17.84 -5.55
CA GLY A 472 -4.32 -19.27 -5.30
C GLY A 472 -5.81 -19.64 -5.36
N LYS A 473 -6.10 -20.94 -5.49
CA LYS A 473 -7.49 -21.44 -5.60
C LYS A 473 -8.38 -21.04 -4.43
N VAL A 474 -7.86 -21.15 -3.20
CA VAL A 474 -8.60 -20.79 -2.00
C VAL A 474 -8.86 -19.29 -1.91
N GLY A 475 -7.86 -18.46 -2.26
CA GLY A 475 -7.98 -17.00 -2.29
C GLY A 475 -9.00 -16.55 -3.33
N MET A 476 -8.90 -17.07 -4.54
CA MET A 476 -9.87 -16.81 -5.62
C MET A 476 -11.30 -17.15 -5.16
N GLN A 477 -11.52 -18.35 -4.62
CA GLN A 477 -12.85 -18.77 -4.15
C GLN A 477 -13.40 -17.85 -3.06
N LYS A 478 -12.57 -17.44 -2.10
CA LYS A 478 -12.98 -16.49 -1.06
C LYS A 478 -13.43 -15.15 -1.64
N ILE A 479 -12.68 -14.59 -2.60
CA ILE A 479 -13.02 -13.32 -3.26
C ILE A 479 -14.39 -13.45 -3.93
N ILE A 480 -14.56 -14.49 -4.73
CA ILE A 480 -15.79 -14.71 -5.53
C ILE A 480 -17.01 -14.91 -4.64
N THR A 481 -16.90 -15.79 -3.64
CA THR A 481 -18.07 -16.14 -2.78
C THR A 481 -18.46 -15.02 -1.81
N THR A 482 -17.57 -14.07 -1.54
CA THR A 482 -17.86 -12.95 -0.65
C THR A 482 -18.59 -11.82 -1.38
N CYS A 483 -18.48 -11.71 -2.70
CA CYS A 483 -19.17 -10.70 -3.50
C CYS A 483 -20.62 -11.10 -3.78
N GLY A 484 -21.52 -10.15 -3.58
CA GLY A 484 -22.97 -10.38 -3.78
C GLY A 484 -23.52 -9.93 -5.12
N ASN A 485 -22.72 -9.23 -5.94
CA ASN A 485 -23.09 -8.80 -7.28
C ASN A 485 -22.04 -9.28 -8.26
N ILE A 486 -22.48 -9.97 -9.32
CA ILE A 486 -21.56 -10.54 -10.31
C ILE A 486 -22.05 -10.16 -11.70
N PHE A 487 -21.16 -9.57 -12.47
CA PHE A 487 -21.35 -9.26 -13.89
C PHE A 487 -20.35 -10.05 -14.69
N MET A 488 -20.85 -10.86 -15.61
CA MET A 488 -20.05 -11.63 -16.54
C MET A 488 -20.30 -11.12 -17.96
N GLY A 489 -19.24 -10.64 -18.61
CA GLY A 489 -19.23 -10.35 -20.03
C GLY A 489 -18.78 -11.57 -20.85
N ALA A 490 -18.18 -11.32 -22.02
CA ALA A 490 -17.60 -12.40 -22.82
C ALA A 490 -16.46 -13.09 -22.06
N ALA A 491 -16.52 -14.42 -21.94
CA ALA A 491 -15.45 -15.27 -21.40
C ALA A 491 -15.06 -16.31 -22.45
N ARG A 492 -13.80 -16.76 -22.42
CA ARG A 492 -13.26 -17.74 -23.38
C ARG A 492 -12.75 -19.01 -22.70
N ASN A 493 -12.33 -18.88 -21.46
CA ASN A 493 -11.84 -20.01 -20.67
C ASN A 493 -13.01 -20.89 -20.21
N LYS A 494 -12.84 -22.22 -20.36
CA LYS A 494 -13.87 -23.22 -20.01
C LYS A 494 -14.27 -23.13 -18.54
N GLU A 495 -13.31 -23.03 -17.63
CA GLU A 495 -13.56 -22.93 -16.20
C GLU A 495 -14.37 -21.67 -15.84
N THR A 496 -14.07 -20.55 -16.50
CA THR A 496 -14.82 -19.30 -16.34
C THR A 496 -16.26 -19.43 -16.88
N LEU A 497 -16.45 -20.19 -17.96
CA LEU A 497 -17.78 -20.39 -18.56
C LEU A 497 -18.66 -21.39 -17.77
N GLU A 498 -18.05 -22.36 -17.12
CA GLU A 498 -18.73 -23.36 -16.30
C GLU A 498 -19.06 -22.84 -14.88
N TRP A 499 -18.41 -21.78 -14.45
CA TRP A 499 -18.65 -21.10 -13.17
C TRP A 499 -19.90 -20.23 -13.20
#